data_4f2e6884edfda3707142ed1dc5c39014
#
_entry.id   4f2e6884edfda3707142ed1dc5c39014
#
_cell.length_a   1.000
_cell.length_b   1.000
_cell.length_c   1.000
_cell.angle_alpha   90.00
_cell.angle_beta   90.00
_cell.angle_gamma   90.00
#
_symmetry.space_group_name_H-M   'P 1'
#
loop_
_entity.id
_entity.type
_entity.pdbx_description
1 polymer ?
#
loop_
_entity_poly.entity_id
_entity_poly.type
_entity_poly.pdbx_seq_one_letter_code
_entity_poly.pdbx_strand_id
1 'polypeptide(L)'
;MLLYFQKSAARLLHGQIIRRHSSYVKKISCAKTKRRRLVGKKDTITKNYMKENRVFADAFNYLLYNGQQMIQPEKLREIDTTEMAILQGGDQKHQDSETVQKYRDILKKTVVKEDGEAVYLLLGVENQTDIHYTMPVRNMIYDALQYGKQVSDIAAENRKTGKKRSGGEYLSGFYKEDKLTPVITLVIHFGTELWDGPESLHEMLRVNDKKILNYIPDYRIHLIDPARLTKEQLELFQTSLREVLGCIKYAKDKERLKEYITENTRMYMENAAAQVIKVITNTPITISEEEEIDMCQAVDEMIEDGREEGRMEGFIKAYAGLIKDGLLSVKEAASRMHMTEEKFVKEMEKVDKRS
;
A
#
# COMPACT_ATOMS: atom_id res chain seq x y z
N MET A 1 65.77 -4.29 -2.37
CA MET A 1 64.89 -3.40 -3.14
C MET A 1 63.59 -4.08 -3.58
N LEU A 2 63.54 -5.34 -4.02
CA LEU A 2 62.32 -6.05 -4.44
C LEU A 2 61.26 -6.26 -3.35
N LEU A 3 61.66 -6.49 -2.09
CA LEU A 3 60.74 -6.69 -0.95
C LEU A 3 59.96 -5.41 -0.53
N TYR A 4 60.52 -4.26 -0.85
CA TYR A 4 59.86 -2.97 -0.56
C TYR A 4 58.73 -2.65 -1.55
N PHE A 5 58.92 -3.01 -2.81
CA PHE A 5 57.91 -2.86 -3.87
C PHE A 5 56.71 -3.80 -3.68
N GLN A 6 56.91 -5.04 -3.24
CA GLN A 6 55.83 -5.98 -2.97
C GLN A 6 54.94 -5.55 -1.79
N LYS A 7 55.50 -4.99 -0.71
CA LYS A 7 54.72 -4.48 0.42
C LYS A 7 53.93 -3.22 0.08
N SER A 8 54.42 -2.38 -0.83
CA SER A 8 53.74 -1.15 -1.28
C SER A 8 52.56 -1.49 -2.20
N ALA A 9 52.70 -2.43 -3.14
CA ALA A 9 51.65 -2.89 -4.01
C ALA A 9 50.49 -3.60 -3.24
N ALA A 10 50.83 -4.42 -2.24
CA ALA A 10 49.83 -5.08 -1.39
C ALA A 10 49.02 -4.10 -0.56
N ARG A 11 49.62 -3.01 -0.07
CA ARG A 11 48.90 -1.94 0.66
C ARG A 11 47.97 -1.14 -0.26
N LEU A 12 48.38 -0.86 -1.51
CA LEU A 12 47.55 -0.16 -2.48
C LEU A 12 46.34 -1.00 -2.91
N LEU A 13 46.53 -2.31 -3.18
CA LEU A 13 45.44 -3.23 -3.45
C LEU A 13 44.49 -3.39 -2.28
N HIS A 14 45.00 -3.50 -1.06
CA HIS A 14 44.16 -3.60 0.15
C HIS A 14 43.36 -2.32 0.37
N GLY A 15 43.95 -1.14 0.16
CA GLY A 15 43.27 0.15 0.22
C GLY A 15 42.16 0.33 -0.83
N GLN A 16 42.39 -0.19 -2.06
CA GLN A 16 41.37 -0.16 -3.12
C GLN A 16 40.20 -1.14 -2.86
N ILE A 17 40.48 -2.32 -2.32
CA ILE A 17 39.45 -3.31 -1.94
C ILE A 17 38.57 -2.75 -0.80
N ILE A 18 39.16 -2.14 0.23
CA ILE A 18 38.41 -1.52 1.35
C ILE A 18 37.57 -0.35 0.86
N ARG A 19 38.07 0.51 -0.03
CA ARG A 19 37.28 1.62 -0.62
C ARG A 19 36.12 1.12 -1.47
N ARG A 20 36.32 0.09 -2.27
CA ARG A 20 35.25 -0.53 -3.07
C ARG A 20 34.19 -1.18 -2.16
N HIS A 21 34.61 -1.87 -1.11
CA HIS A 21 33.66 -2.50 -0.16
C HIS A 21 32.88 -1.45 0.60
N SER A 22 33.53 -0.38 1.10
CA SER A 22 32.84 0.74 1.76
C SER A 22 31.85 1.47 0.86
N SER A 23 32.20 1.69 -0.42
CA SER A 23 31.31 2.27 -1.42
C SER A 23 30.09 1.37 -1.71
N TYR A 24 30.33 0.06 -1.80
CA TYR A 24 29.25 -0.93 -2.02
C TYR A 24 28.28 -1.01 -0.84
N VAL A 25 28.79 -1.05 0.38
CA VAL A 25 27.99 -1.02 1.63
C VAL A 25 27.19 0.27 1.73
N LYS A 26 27.79 1.45 1.42
CA LYS A 26 27.06 2.73 1.38
C LYS A 26 25.95 2.76 0.33
N LYS A 27 26.17 2.19 -0.87
CA LYS A 27 25.14 2.09 -1.92
C LYS A 27 23.99 1.20 -1.48
N ILE A 28 24.25 0.05 -0.84
CA ILE A 28 23.21 -0.87 -0.32
C ILE A 28 22.44 -0.20 0.81
N SER A 29 23.11 0.49 1.73
CA SER A 29 22.47 1.22 2.84
C SER A 29 21.57 2.35 2.31
N CYS A 30 22.04 3.11 1.34
CA CYS A 30 21.26 4.18 0.70
C CYS A 30 20.05 3.61 -0.06
N ALA A 31 20.20 2.51 -0.78
CA ALA A 31 19.10 1.84 -1.48
C ALA A 31 18.04 1.30 -0.50
N LYS A 32 18.47 0.67 0.59
CA LYS A 32 17.56 0.21 1.67
C LYS A 32 16.80 1.37 2.31
N THR A 33 17.47 2.50 2.55
CA THR A 33 16.83 3.69 3.14
C THR A 33 15.83 4.33 2.18
N LYS A 34 16.16 4.43 0.87
CA LYS A 34 15.23 4.91 -0.16
C LYS A 34 14.01 3.98 -0.26
N ARG A 35 14.21 2.65 -0.28
CA ARG A 35 13.11 1.68 -0.33
C ARG A 35 12.19 1.81 0.88
N ARG A 36 12.73 1.90 2.10
CA ARG A 36 11.93 2.11 3.33
C ARG A 36 11.12 3.40 3.30
N ARG A 37 11.70 4.52 2.82
CA ARG A 37 10.97 5.79 2.67
C ARG A 37 9.86 5.70 1.64
N LEU A 38 10.08 4.99 0.53
CA LEU A 38 9.08 4.82 -0.51
C LEU A 38 7.90 3.96 -0.04
N VAL A 39 8.18 2.84 0.65
CA VAL A 39 7.15 1.97 1.25
C VAL A 39 6.31 2.78 2.24
N GLY A 40 6.93 3.48 3.19
CA GLY A 40 6.19 4.30 4.16
C GLY A 40 5.34 5.40 3.52
N LYS A 41 5.77 5.96 2.37
CA LYS A 41 4.98 6.94 1.62
C LYS A 41 3.74 6.28 0.98
N LYS A 42 3.88 5.10 0.38
CA LYS A 42 2.77 4.35 -0.21
C LYS A 42 1.72 4.02 0.84
N ASP A 43 2.15 3.45 1.97
CA ASP A 43 1.25 3.09 3.07
C ASP A 43 0.50 4.31 3.63
N THR A 44 1.19 5.45 3.79
CA THR A 44 0.55 6.67 4.28
C THR A 44 -0.51 7.19 3.31
N ILE A 45 -0.23 7.20 2.00
CA ILE A 45 -1.17 7.70 0.99
C ILE A 45 -2.39 6.80 0.90
N THR A 46 -2.22 5.48 0.80
CA THR A 46 -3.34 4.53 0.74
C THR A 46 -4.17 4.57 2.02
N LYS A 47 -3.53 4.68 3.18
CA LYS A 47 -4.22 4.82 4.46
C LYS A 47 -5.07 6.09 4.53
N ASN A 48 -4.52 7.23 4.11
CA ASN A 48 -5.26 8.49 4.09
C ASN A 48 -6.45 8.42 3.13
N TYR A 49 -6.28 7.86 1.95
CA TYR A 49 -7.34 7.64 0.98
C TYR A 49 -8.46 6.75 1.55
N MET A 50 -8.11 5.61 2.15
CA MET A 50 -9.08 4.70 2.76
C MET A 50 -9.73 5.25 4.05
N LYS A 51 -9.22 6.32 4.65
CA LYS A 51 -9.88 7.00 5.76
C LYS A 51 -11.14 7.74 5.34
N GLU A 52 -11.26 8.13 4.07
CA GLU A 52 -12.45 8.75 3.53
C GLU A 52 -13.66 7.83 3.72
N ASN A 53 -14.71 8.33 4.39
CA ASN A 53 -15.88 7.51 4.72
C ASN A 53 -16.57 6.94 3.49
N ARG A 54 -16.60 7.69 2.37
CA ARG A 54 -17.22 7.24 1.11
C ARG A 54 -16.47 6.05 0.53
N VAL A 55 -15.15 6.14 0.44
CA VAL A 55 -14.27 5.08 -0.09
C VAL A 55 -14.29 3.84 0.82
N PHE A 56 -14.24 4.07 2.14
CA PHE A 56 -14.34 3.00 3.12
C PHE A 56 -15.68 2.25 3.04
N ALA A 57 -16.79 2.99 2.98
CA ALA A 57 -18.12 2.38 2.84
C ALA A 57 -18.23 1.57 1.55
N ASP A 58 -17.71 2.09 0.44
CA ASP A 58 -17.78 1.44 -0.87
C ASP A 58 -17.05 0.08 -0.88
N ALA A 59 -15.85 0.02 -0.30
CA ALA A 59 -15.11 -1.23 -0.16
C ALA A 59 -15.91 -2.32 0.61
N PHE A 60 -16.60 -1.93 1.70
CA PHE A 60 -17.42 -2.86 2.46
C PHE A 60 -18.78 -3.15 1.79
N ASN A 61 -19.36 -2.20 1.08
CA ASN A 61 -20.55 -2.45 0.27
C ASN A 61 -20.26 -3.45 -0.84
N TYR A 62 -19.08 -3.38 -1.47
CA TYR A 62 -18.63 -4.41 -2.40
C TYR A 62 -18.51 -5.77 -1.71
N LEU A 63 -17.80 -5.84 -0.58
CA LEU A 63 -17.52 -7.10 0.11
C LEU A 63 -18.78 -7.79 0.64
N LEU A 64 -19.65 -7.06 1.31
CA LEU A 64 -20.77 -7.62 2.09
C LEU A 64 -22.08 -7.63 1.32
N TYR A 65 -22.28 -6.67 0.41
CA TYR A 65 -23.57 -6.40 -0.20
C TYR A 65 -23.51 -6.37 -1.73
N ASN A 66 -22.43 -6.89 -2.33
CA ASN A 66 -22.26 -6.95 -3.78
C ASN A 66 -22.48 -5.58 -4.46
N GLY A 67 -21.95 -4.51 -3.87
CA GLY A 67 -22.04 -3.12 -4.36
C GLY A 67 -23.32 -2.37 -3.96
N GLN A 68 -24.30 -3.01 -3.31
CA GLN A 68 -25.47 -2.31 -2.78
C GLN A 68 -25.08 -1.39 -1.64
N GLN A 69 -25.55 -0.13 -1.66
CA GLN A 69 -25.14 0.92 -0.74
C GLN A 69 -25.84 0.83 0.65
N MET A 70 -25.59 -0.29 1.34
CA MET A 70 -26.15 -0.57 2.67
C MET A 70 -25.38 0.13 3.79
N ILE A 71 -24.05 0.20 3.66
CA ILE A 71 -23.18 0.94 4.58
C ILE A 71 -23.13 2.38 4.11
N GLN A 72 -23.70 3.27 4.91
CA GLN A 72 -23.80 4.70 4.61
C GLN A 72 -22.60 5.45 5.21
N PRO A 73 -21.86 6.25 4.41
CA PRO A 73 -20.67 6.98 4.87
C PRO A 73 -20.92 7.86 6.11
N GLU A 74 -22.11 8.46 6.20
CA GLU A 74 -22.50 9.37 7.29
C GLU A 74 -22.66 8.65 8.63
N LYS A 75 -22.91 7.35 8.60
CA LYS A 75 -23.07 6.51 9.79
C LYS A 75 -21.76 5.92 10.30
N LEU A 76 -20.68 6.03 9.53
CA LEU A 76 -19.37 5.56 9.94
C LEU A 76 -18.77 6.48 11.00
N ARG A 77 -18.24 5.87 12.06
CA ARG A 77 -17.52 6.56 13.14
C ARG A 77 -16.18 5.88 13.34
N GLU A 78 -15.10 6.63 13.24
CA GLU A 78 -13.75 6.14 13.50
C GLU A 78 -13.60 5.77 14.97
N ILE A 79 -12.92 4.65 15.23
CA ILE A 79 -12.57 4.16 16.56
C ILE A 79 -11.06 4.24 16.68
N ASP A 80 -10.58 4.62 17.85
CA ASP A 80 -9.15 4.63 18.14
C ASP A 80 -8.58 3.22 18.04
N THR A 81 -7.63 3.03 17.15
CA THR A 81 -6.93 1.76 16.92
C THR A 81 -5.74 1.58 17.88
N THR A 82 -5.42 2.58 18.69
CA THR A 82 -4.28 2.59 19.63
C THR A 82 -4.48 1.74 20.86
N GLU A 83 -5.60 1.01 20.98
CA GLU A 83 -5.85 0.16 22.12
C GLU A 83 -4.88 -1.00 22.19
N MET A 84 -3.91 -0.81 23.06
CA MET A 84 -2.86 -1.77 23.36
C MET A 84 -3.42 -3.08 23.89
N ALA A 85 -3.18 -4.17 23.18
CA ALA A 85 -3.09 -5.46 23.82
C ALA A 85 -1.77 -5.50 24.59
N ILE A 86 -1.83 -5.21 25.86
CA ILE A 86 -0.83 -5.70 26.79
C ILE A 86 -1.11 -7.20 26.88
N LEU A 87 -0.44 -8.01 26.06
CA LEU A 87 -0.31 -9.43 26.32
C LEU A 87 0.50 -9.54 27.62
N GLN A 88 -0.22 -9.67 28.76
CA GLN A 88 0.40 -9.99 30.03
C GLN A 88 1.06 -11.36 29.90
N GLY A 89 2.37 -11.38 29.88
CA GLY A 89 3.14 -12.60 29.82
C GLY A 89 4.62 -12.38 29.52
N GLY A 90 5.26 -11.43 30.20
CA GLY A 90 6.71 -11.28 30.15
C GLY A 90 7.23 -10.88 31.53
N ASP A 91 8.07 -11.73 32.12
CA ASP A 91 8.82 -11.42 33.32
C ASP A 91 9.48 -10.02 33.24
N GLN A 92 9.30 -9.23 34.29
CA GLN A 92 9.81 -7.86 34.45
C GLN A 92 11.35 -7.71 34.43
N LYS A 93 12.11 -8.68 33.90
CA LYS A 93 13.58 -8.69 33.96
C LYS A 93 14.32 -8.47 32.64
N HIS A 94 13.65 -8.38 31.52
CA HIS A 94 14.30 -8.00 30.25
C HIS A 94 13.64 -6.76 29.66
N GLN A 95 14.34 -5.65 29.68
CA GLN A 95 13.98 -4.32 29.21
C GLN A 95 13.94 -4.19 27.66
N ASP A 96 13.95 -5.33 26.95
CA ASP A 96 13.82 -5.43 25.48
C ASP A 96 12.53 -6.12 25.04
N SER A 97 11.45 -6.02 25.83
CA SER A 97 10.14 -6.40 25.33
C SER A 97 9.73 -5.37 24.28
N GLU A 98 9.94 -5.69 23.00
CA GLU A 98 9.20 -5.06 21.91
C GLU A 98 7.73 -5.16 22.29
N THR A 99 7.21 -4.08 22.82
CA THR A 99 5.76 -3.88 22.99
C THR A 99 5.21 -3.98 21.58
N VAL A 100 4.62 -5.11 21.22
CA VAL A 100 4.06 -5.33 19.89
C VAL A 100 2.81 -4.46 19.82
N GLN A 101 3.02 -3.18 19.60
CA GLN A 101 1.99 -2.24 19.18
C GLN A 101 1.58 -2.64 17.76
N LYS A 102 0.65 -3.59 17.65
CA LYS A 102 0.04 -3.94 16.38
C LYS A 102 -1.19 -3.07 16.23
N TYR A 103 -1.07 -2.04 15.43
CA TYR A 103 -2.18 -1.19 15.06
C TYR A 103 -2.82 -1.72 13.77
N ARG A 104 -4.13 -1.88 13.78
CA ARG A 104 -4.92 -1.97 12.56
C ARG A 104 -4.87 -0.60 11.87
N ASP A 105 -4.82 -0.60 10.53
CA ASP A 105 -4.70 0.66 9.80
C ASP A 105 -5.92 1.56 10.04
N ILE A 106 -7.13 1.02 9.90
CA ILE A 106 -8.37 1.77 10.09
C ILE A 106 -9.41 0.87 10.77
N LEU A 107 -10.13 1.38 11.74
CA LEU A 107 -11.27 0.73 12.38
C LEU A 107 -12.43 1.72 12.50
N LYS A 108 -13.60 1.35 11.98
CA LYS A 108 -14.81 2.16 12.06
C LYS A 108 -16.00 1.36 12.58
N LYS A 109 -16.88 2.01 13.30
CA LYS A 109 -18.16 1.47 13.75
C LYS A 109 -19.27 1.99 12.84
N THR A 110 -20.22 1.14 12.50
CA THR A 110 -21.41 1.53 11.75
C THR A 110 -22.65 0.79 12.24
N VAL A 111 -23.79 1.25 11.79
CA VAL A 111 -25.09 0.60 11.95
C VAL A 111 -25.69 0.40 10.58
N VAL A 112 -26.07 -0.83 10.30
CA VAL A 112 -26.84 -1.20 9.09
C VAL A 112 -28.23 -1.59 9.53
N LYS A 113 -29.26 -1.17 8.79
CA LYS A 113 -30.62 -1.63 9.00
C LYS A 113 -30.87 -2.80 8.04
N GLU A 114 -31.15 -3.96 8.59
CA GLU A 114 -31.47 -5.17 7.87
C GLU A 114 -32.78 -5.71 8.43
N ASP A 115 -33.76 -5.96 7.57
CA ASP A 115 -35.12 -6.44 7.91
C ASP A 115 -35.82 -5.66 9.05
N GLY A 116 -35.56 -4.35 9.13
CA GLY A 116 -36.15 -3.48 10.14
C GLY A 116 -35.39 -3.45 11.48
N GLU A 117 -34.38 -4.31 11.65
CA GLU A 117 -33.52 -4.34 12.84
C GLU A 117 -32.20 -3.58 12.61
N ALA A 118 -31.65 -3.01 13.67
CA ALA A 118 -30.36 -2.33 13.62
C ALA A 118 -29.25 -3.32 13.97
N VAL A 119 -28.36 -3.57 13.02
CA VAL A 119 -27.17 -4.40 13.21
C VAL A 119 -25.95 -3.48 13.35
N TYR A 120 -25.23 -3.62 14.46
CA TYR A 120 -23.98 -2.91 14.70
C TYR A 120 -22.81 -3.72 14.15
N LEU A 121 -21.89 -3.06 13.47
CA LEU A 121 -20.70 -3.68 12.88
C LEU A 121 -19.43 -2.91 13.28
N LEU A 122 -18.34 -3.64 13.54
CA LEU A 122 -16.99 -3.12 13.58
C LEU A 122 -16.26 -3.52 12.32
N LEU A 123 -15.86 -2.54 11.52
CA LEU A 123 -15.26 -2.73 10.21
C LEU A 123 -13.80 -2.27 10.25
N GLY A 124 -12.87 -3.16 9.92
CA GLY A 124 -11.45 -2.88 9.91
C GLY A 124 -10.86 -3.02 8.51
N VAL A 125 -9.94 -2.14 8.14
CA VAL A 125 -9.20 -2.22 6.87
C VAL A 125 -7.71 -2.32 7.15
N GLU A 126 -7.05 -3.24 6.45
CA GLU A 126 -5.60 -3.39 6.35
C GLU A 126 -5.19 -3.06 4.91
N ASN A 127 -4.44 -1.98 4.73
CA ASN A 127 -3.92 -1.56 3.43
C ASN A 127 -2.55 -2.18 3.22
N GLN A 128 -2.40 -3.03 2.20
CA GLN A 128 -1.15 -3.71 1.91
C GLN A 128 -0.60 -3.29 0.55
N THR A 129 0.55 -2.65 0.52
CA THR A 129 1.28 -2.33 -0.72
C THR A 129 2.29 -3.41 -1.10
N ASP A 130 2.74 -4.18 -0.11
CA ASP A 130 3.55 -5.38 -0.28
C ASP A 130 2.79 -6.59 0.32
N ILE A 131 3.04 -7.80 -0.19
CA ILE A 131 2.37 -9.01 0.28
C ILE A 131 2.86 -9.38 1.68
N HIS A 132 1.93 -9.56 2.59
CA HIS A 132 2.24 -9.92 3.97
C HIS A 132 1.86 -11.38 4.26
N TYR A 133 2.85 -12.27 4.21
CA TYR A 133 2.65 -13.72 4.28
C TYR A 133 2.09 -14.26 5.61
N THR A 134 1.91 -13.42 6.62
CA THR A 134 1.28 -13.82 7.90
C THR A 134 -0.06 -13.13 8.13
N MET A 135 -0.71 -12.65 7.07
CA MET A 135 -1.93 -11.85 7.16
C MET A 135 -3.08 -12.56 7.88
N PRO A 136 -3.35 -13.87 7.67
CA PRO A 136 -4.40 -14.57 8.41
C PRO A 136 -4.20 -14.51 9.92
N VAL A 137 -2.97 -14.77 10.40
CA VAL A 137 -2.66 -14.70 11.83
C VAL A 137 -2.74 -13.26 12.36
N ARG A 138 -2.29 -12.29 11.57
CA ARG A 138 -2.35 -10.88 11.93
C ARG A 138 -3.79 -10.42 12.14
N ASN A 139 -4.68 -10.71 11.18
CA ASN A 139 -6.09 -10.35 11.28
C ASN A 139 -6.80 -11.09 12.41
N MET A 140 -6.51 -12.38 12.59
CA MET A 140 -7.05 -13.16 13.69
C MET A 140 -6.71 -12.53 15.06
N ILE A 141 -5.48 -12.07 15.26
CA ILE A 141 -5.08 -11.37 16.48
C ILE A 141 -5.90 -10.09 16.66
N TYR A 142 -6.04 -9.27 15.62
CA TYR A 142 -6.78 -8.02 15.71
C TYR A 142 -8.25 -8.23 16.05
N ASP A 143 -8.91 -9.19 15.43
CA ASP A 143 -10.31 -9.50 15.70
C ASP A 143 -10.49 -10.06 17.10
N ALA A 144 -9.60 -10.96 17.53
CA ALA A 144 -9.62 -11.52 18.88
C ALA A 144 -9.46 -10.44 19.96
N LEU A 145 -8.59 -9.45 19.72
CA LEU A 145 -8.40 -8.31 20.63
C LEU A 145 -9.67 -7.44 20.72
N GLN A 146 -10.35 -7.20 19.61
CA GLN A 146 -11.60 -6.45 19.60
C GLN A 146 -12.72 -7.21 20.37
N TYR A 147 -12.83 -8.52 20.16
CA TYR A 147 -13.77 -9.33 20.94
C TYR A 147 -13.42 -9.36 22.43
N GLY A 148 -12.13 -9.54 22.75
CA GLY A 148 -11.67 -9.50 24.15
C GLY A 148 -11.98 -8.19 24.85
N LYS A 149 -11.82 -7.06 24.16
CA LYS A 149 -12.22 -5.75 24.65
C LYS A 149 -13.71 -5.66 24.90
N GLN A 150 -14.54 -6.04 23.92
CA GLN A 150 -15.99 -6.02 24.08
C GLN A 150 -16.43 -6.84 25.31
N VAL A 151 -15.88 -8.02 25.51
CA VAL A 151 -16.15 -8.84 26.69
C VAL A 151 -15.78 -8.08 27.98
N SER A 152 -14.61 -7.45 28.00
CA SER A 152 -14.15 -6.69 29.16
C SER A 152 -15.03 -5.48 29.47
N ASP A 153 -15.43 -4.74 28.42
CA ASP A 153 -16.27 -3.55 28.54
C ASP A 153 -17.68 -3.93 29.04
N ILE A 154 -18.29 -4.98 28.48
CA ILE A 154 -19.59 -5.50 28.91
C ILE A 154 -19.52 -5.99 30.34
N ALA A 155 -18.48 -6.75 30.69
CA ALA A 155 -18.31 -7.24 32.07
C ALA A 155 -18.13 -6.09 33.07
N ALA A 156 -17.41 -5.02 32.69
CA ALA A 156 -17.24 -3.83 33.54
C ALA A 156 -18.56 -3.11 33.75
N GLU A 157 -19.37 -2.95 32.69
CA GLU A 157 -20.68 -2.36 32.77
C GLU A 157 -21.67 -3.18 33.62
N ASN A 158 -21.72 -4.48 33.40
CA ASN A 158 -22.53 -5.41 34.18
C ASN A 158 -22.22 -5.38 35.69
N ARG A 159 -20.94 -5.22 36.06
CA ARG A 159 -20.56 -5.07 37.48
C ARG A 159 -21.07 -3.76 38.09
N LYS A 160 -21.11 -2.68 37.31
CA LYS A 160 -21.66 -1.39 37.81
C LYS A 160 -23.15 -1.45 38.07
N THR A 161 -23.91 -2.21 37.28
CA THR A 161 -25.37 -2.31 37.41
C THR A 161 -25.83 -2.98 38.70
N GLY A 162 -24.94 -3.68 39.42
CA GLY A 162 -25.21 -4.34 40.69
C GLY A 162 -26.27 -5.45 40.64
N LYS A 163 -26.71 -5.89 39.48
CA LYS A 163 -27.64 -7.01 39.32
C LYS A 163 -27.02 -8.28 39.87
N LYS A 164 -27.67 -8.89 40.88
CA LYS A 164 -27.24 -10.19 41.40
C LYS A 164 -27.48 -11.27 40.36
N ARG A 165 -26.41 -11.89 39.90
CA ARG A 165 -26.39 -13.05 39.01
C ARG A 165 -25.67 -14.18 39.73
N SER A 166 -25.91 -15.43 39.37
CA SER A 166 -25.33 -16.60 40.02
C SER A 166 -24.46 -17.40 39.07
N GLY A 167 -23.55 -18.19 39.63
CA GLY A 167 -22.76 -19.15 38.87
C GLY A 167 -21.79 -18.50 37.85
N GLY A 168 -21.79 -19.03 36.63
CA GLY A 168 -20.84 -18.65 35.58
C GLY A 168 -20.98 -17.18 35.12
N GLU A 169 -22.17 -16.62 35.17
CA GLU A 169 -22.41 -15.20 34.81
C GLU A 169 -21.72 -14.25 35.81
N TYR A 170 -21.77 -14.58 37.09
CA TYR A 170 -21.09 -13.80 38.12
C TYR A 170 -19.56 -13.89 37.95
N LEU A 171 -19.07 -15.09 37.66
CA LEU A 171 -17.63 -15.34 37.51
C LEU A 171 -17.06 -14.59 36.27
N SER A 172 -17.73 -14.71 35.15
CA SER A 172 -17.30 -14.07 33.88
C SER A 172 -17.60 -12.58 33.81
N GLY A 173 -18.67 -12.14 34.49
CA GLY A 173 -19.26 -10.81 34.31
C GLY A 173 -20.00 -10.63 32.98
N PHE A 174 -20.09 -11.69 32.18
CA PHE A 174 -20.77 -11.73 30.88
C PHE A 174 -22.04 -12.59 31.00
N TYR A 175 -23.20 -12.03 30.69
CA TYR A 175 -24.49 -12.64 30.89
C TYR A 175 -24.96 -13.39 29.66
N LYS A 176 -25.94 -14.28 29.78
CA LYS A 176 -26.46 -15.11 28.69
C LYS A 176 -27.08 -14.29 27.56
N GLU A 177 -27.71 -13.18 27.92
CA GLU A 177 -28.33 -12.25 26.98
C GLU A 177 -27.34 -11.33 26.30
N ASP A 178 -26.12 -11.18 26.83
CA ASP A 178 -25.10 -10.32 26.24
C ASP A 178 -24.69 -10.83 24.87
N LYS A 179 -24.47 -9.95 23.94
CA LYS A 179 -24.02 -10.24 22.58
C LYS A 179 -22.84 -9.36 22.20
N LEU A 180 -21.96 -9.93 21.40
CA LEU A 180 -20.84 -9.20 20.83
C LEU A 180 -21.23 -8.57 19.50
N THR A 181 -20.70 -7.40 19.21
CA THR A 181 -20.76 -6.78 17.90
C THR A 181 -19.82 -7.52 16.94
N PRO A 182 -20.29 -7.96 15.77
CA PRO A 182 -19.42 -8.59 14.78
C PRO A 182 -18.25 -7.70 14.38
N VAL A 183 -17.08 -8.31 14.23
CA VAL A 183 -15.86 -7.65 13.72
C VAL A 183 -15.54 -8.25 12.36
N ILE A 184 -15.41 -7.40 11.35
CA ILE A 184 -15.10 -7.81 9.97
C ILE A 184 -13.86 -7.04 9.52
N THR A 185 -12.81 -7.76 9.16
CA THR A 185 -11.55 -7.17 8.68
C THR A 185 -11.37 -7.46 7.19
N LEU A 186 -11.23 -6.38 6.40
CA LEU A 186 -10.95 -6.40 4.99
C LEU A 186 -9.48 -6.08 4.73
N VAL A 187 -8.82 -6.88 3.93
CA VAL A 187 -7.48 -6.62 3.39
C VAL A 187 -7.63 -6.07 1.98
N ILE A 188 -7.06 -4.91 1.70
CA ILE A 188 -7.00 -4.35 0.35
C ILE A 188 -5.54 -4.34 -0.11
N HIS A 189 -5.27 -5.06 -1.19
CA HIS A 189 -3.94 -5.11 -1.77
C HIS A 189 -3.76 -3.98 -2.79
N PHE A 190 -3.04 -2.94 -2.39
CA PHE A 190 -2.69 -1.81 -3.27
C PHE A 190 -1.40 -2.06 -4.07
N GLY A 191 -0.81 -3.26 -3.98
CA GLY A 191 0.35 -3.62 -4.80
C GLY A 191 -0.04 -3.98 -6.23
N THR A 192 0.94 -3.87 -7.14
CA THR A 192 0.77 -4.24 -8.56
C THR A 192 1.07 -5.71 -8.82
N GLU A 193 1.56 -6.43 -7.82
CA GLU A 193 1.78 -7.87 -7.89
C GLU A 193 0.50 -8.62 -7.57
N LEU A 194 0.31 -9.80 -8.17
CA LEU A 194 -0.75 -10.71 -7.77
C LEU A 194 -0.48 -11.18 -6.34
N TRP A 195 -1.52 -11.18 -5.49
CA TRP A 195 -1.39 -11.75 -4.15
C TRP A 195 -1.09 -13.24 -4.21
N ASP A 196 0.06 -13.65 -3.72
CA ASP A 196 0.52 -15.06 -3.62
C ASP A 196 0.69 -15.53 -2.16
N GLY A 197 0.33 -14.68 -1.19
CA GLY A 197 0.35 -15.03 0.23
C GLY A 197 -0.83 -15.91 0.64
N PRO A 198 -0.75 -16.57 1.81
CA PRO A 198 -1.85 -17.38 2.33
C PRO A 198 -3.08 -16.54 2.61
N GLU A 199 -4.25 -17.08 2.29
CA GLU A 199 -5.56 -16.46 2.54
C GLU A 199 -6.28 -17.07 3.75
N SER A 200 -5.75 -18.18 4.28
CA SER A 200 -6.32 -18.82 5.46
C SER A 200 -5.25 -19.33 6.44
N LEU A 201 -5.66 -19.53 7.68
CA LEU A 201 -4.79 -20.13 8.70
C LEU A 201 -4.40 -21.55 8.30
N HIS A 202 -5.32 -22.34 7.73
CA HIS A 202 -5.03 -23.70 7.32
C HIS A 202 -3.91 -23.79 6.28
N GLU A 203 -3.82 -22.83 5.35
CA GLU A 203 -2.74 -22.75 4.35
C GLU A 203 -1.35 -22.52 4.98
N MET A 204 -1.30 -22.02 6.22
CA MET A 204 -0.06 -21.75 6.95
C MET A 204 0.37 -22.93 7.84
N LEU A 205 -0.46 -23.94 8.01
CA LEU A 205 -0.18 -25.06 8.91
C LEU A 205 0.72 -26.10 8.22
N ARG A 206 1.55 -26.77 9.02
CA ARG A 206 2.44 -27.87 8.57
C ARG A 206 1.70 -29.19 8.35
N VAL A 207 0.38 -29.21 8.54
CA VAL A 207 -0.46 -30.41 8.52
C VAL A 207 -1.54 -30.27 7.45
N ASN A 208 -1.67 -31.29 6.60
CA ASN A 208 -2.70 -31.36 5.56
C ASN A 208 -3.75 -32.47 5.85
N ASP A 209 -3.67 -33.17 6.99
CA ASP A 209 -4.64 -34.18 7.36
C ASP A 209 -5.96 -33.53 7.74
N LYS A 210 -7.00 -33.78 6.92
CA LYS A 210 -8.36 -33.26 7.15
C LYS A 210 -8.93 -33.63 8.53
N LYS A 211 -8.56 -34.81 9.08
CA LYS A 211 -9.01 -35.20 10.42
C LYS A 211 -8.49 -34.22 11.49
N ILE A 212 -7.24 -33.81 11.37
CA ILE A 212 -6.63 -32.85 12.31
C ILE A 212 -7.19 -31.42 12.03
N LEU A 213 -7.26 -31.03 10.77
CA LEU A 213 -7.75 -29.69 10.40
C LEU A 213 -9.19 -29.44 10.86
N ASN A 214 -10.06 -30.47 10.91
CA ASN A 214 -11.41 -30.34 11.42
C ASN A 214 -11.51 -29.87 12.89
N TYR A 215 -10.43 -30.00 13.68
CA TYR A 215 -10.37 -29.50 15.05
C TYR A 215 -9.74 -28.11 15.19
N ILE A 216 -9.27 -27.54 14.09
CA ILE A 216 -8.63 -26.24 14.06
C ILE A 216 -9.53 -25.29 13.28
N PRO A 217 -10.12 -24.25 13.92
CA PRO A 217 -10.87 -23.24 13.19
C PRO A 217 -10.02 -22.61 12.09
N ASP A 218 -10.54 -22.58 10.86
CA ASP A 218 -9.88 -21.90 9.74
C ASP A 218 -10.23 -20.41 9.77
N TYR A 219 -9.23 -19.59 10.01
CA TYR A 219 -9.39 -18.16 9.95
C TYR A 219 -9.01 -17.66 8.54
N ARG A 220 -10.02 -17.19 7.79
CA ARG A 220 -9.85 -16.66 6.43
C ARG A 220 -9.82 -15.15 6.41
N ILE A 221 -8.96 -14.57 5.58
CA ILE A 221 -9.00 -13.14 5.29
C ILE A 221 -10.02 -12.83 4.21
N HIS A 222 -10.63 -11.65 4.29
CA HIS A 222 -11.39 -11.05 3.20
C HIS A 222 -10.42 -10.19 2.40
N LEU A 223 -10.13 -10.55 1.16
CA LEU A 223 -9.12 -9.91 0.34
C LEU A 223 -9.75 -9.27 -0.91
N ILE A 224 -9.44 -7.99 -1.13
CA ILE A 224 -9.60 -7.34 -2.43
C ILE A 224 -8.20 -7.27 -3.06
N ASP A 225 -7.98 -8.08 -4.11
CA ASP A 225 -6.79 -8.08 -4.94
C ASP A 225 -7.17 -7.57 -6.35
N PRO A 226 -6.73 -6.36 -6.74
CA PRO A 226 -7.08 -5.79 -8.04
C PRO A 226 -6.76 -6.70 -9.23
N ALA A 227 -5.66 -7.46 -9.15
CA ALA A 227 -5.26 -8.36 -10.23
C ALA A 227 -6.31 -9.46 -10.51
N ARG A 228 -7.10 -9.83 -9.51
CA ARG A 228 -8.13 -10.89 -9.60
C ARG A 228 -9.53 -10.36 -9.95
N LEU A 229 -9.78 -9.06 -9.79
CA LEU A 229 -11.10 -8.48 -10.06
C LEU A 229 -11.43 -8.59 -11.55
N THR A 230 -12.67 -8.96 -11.88
CA THR A 230 -13.20 -8.85 -13.24
C THR A 230 -13.63 -7.41 -13.55
N LYS A 231 -13.94 -7.11 -14.82
CA LYS A 231 -14.51 -5.81 -15.20
C LYS A 231 -15.85 -5.57 -14.50
N GLU A 232 -16.70 -6.57 -14.47
CA GLU A 232 -18.01 -6.54 -13.82
C GLU A 232 -17.89 -6.29 -12.31
N GLN A 233 -16.89 -6.88 -11.66
CA GLN A 233 -16.62 -6.65 -10.24
C GLN A 233 -16.13 -5.23 -9.96
N LEU A 234 -15.31 -4.64 -10.86
CA LEU A 234 -14.91 -3.25 -10.75
C LEU A 234 -16.10 -2.29 -10.84
N GLU A 235 -17.11 -2.60 -11.69
CA GLU A 235 -18.31 -1.76 -11.81
C GLU A 235 -19.21 -1.76 -10.57
N LEU A 236 -19.00 -2.66 -9.62
CA LEU A 236 -19.73 -2.67 -8.35
C LEU A 236 -19.29 -1.56 -7.39
N PHE A 237 -18.10 -1.00 -7.59
CA PHE A 237 -17.64 0.14 -6.80
C PHE A 237 -18.25 1.44 -7.33
N GLN A 238 -18.70 2.30 -6.41
CA GLN A 238 -19.41 3.54 -6.73
C GLN A 238 -18.53 4.80 -6.57
N THR A 239 -17.37 4.66 -5.93
CA THR A 239 -16.41 5.76 -5.72
C THR A 239 -15.21 5.61 -6.65
N SER A 240 -14.27 6.55 -6.56
CA SER A 240 -12.96 6.49 -7.24
C SER A 240 -12.13 5.24 -6.90
N LEU A 241 -12.56 4.46 -5.91
CA LEU A 241 -11.91 3.17 -5.59
C LEU A 241 -11.95 2.23 -6.81
N ARG A 242 -12.98 2.29 -7.65
CA ARG A 242 -13.06 1.59 -8.93
C ARG A 242 -11.86 1.93 -9.83
N GLU A 243 -11.63 3.23 -10.03
CA GLU A 243 -10.57 3.74 -10.90
C GLU A 243 -9.19 3.42 -10.34
N VAL A 244 -9.02 3.58 -9.02
CA VAL A 244 -7.78 3.23 -8.32
C VAL A 244 -7.45 1.75 -8.49
N LEU A 245 -8.40 0.84 -8.20
CA LEU A 245 -8.20 -0.59 -8.35
C LEU A 245 -8.01 -1.01 -9.80
N GLY A 246 -8.73 -0.38 -10.74
CA GLY A 246 -8.57 -0.60 -12.17
C GLY A 246 -7.20 -0.19 -12.69
N CYS A 247 -6.69 0.97 -12.30
CA CYS A 247 -5.34 1.41 -12.65
C CYS A 247 -4.26 0.49 -12.06
N ILE A 248 -4.43 0.02 -10.83
CA ILE A 248 -3.51 -0.95 -10.21
C ILE A 248 -3.53 -2.29 -10.98
N LYS A 249 -4.72 -2.77 -11.35
CA LYS A 249 -4.89 -4.01 -12.14
C LYS A 249 -4.09 -3.99 -13.43
N TYR A 250 -4.09 -2.88 -14.14
CA TYR A 250 -3.41 -2.74 -15.43
C TYR A 250 -2.02 -2.10 -15.35
N ALA A 251 -1.51 -1.79 -14.15
CA ALA A 251 -0.27 -1.03 -13.94
C ALA A 251 0.98 -1.63 -14.61
N LYS A 252 1.01 -2.95 -14.83
CA LYS A 252 2.13 -3.65 -15.49
C LYS A 252 2.03 -3.69 -17.01
N ASP A 253 0.88 -3.40 -17.57
CA ASP A 253 0.60 -3.37 -19.00
C ASP A 253 0.29 -1.93 -19.41
N LYS A 254 1.29 -1.25 -19.96
CA LYS A 254 1.19 0.18 -20.30
C LYS A 254 0.08 0.47 -21.32
N GLU A 255 -0.12 -0.42 -22.29
CA GLU A 255 -1.14 -0.24 -23.32
C GLU A 255 -2.53 -0.38 -22.72
N ARG A 256 -2.77 -1.43 -21.93
CA ARG A 256 -4.05 -1.62 -21.24
C ARG A 256 -4.32 -0.56 -20.18
N LEU A 257 -3.29 -0.10 -19.47
CA LEU A 257 -3.46 1.00 -18.51
C LEU A 257 -3.87 2.28 -19.22
N LYS A 258 -3.23 2.60 -20.35
CA LYS A 258 -3.59 3.75 -21.17
C LYS A 258 -5.02 3.62 -21.70
N GLU A 259 -5.37 2.50 -22.31
CA GLU A 259 -6.71 2.18 -22.80
C GLU A 259 -7.75 2.36 -21.67
N TYR A 260 -7.50 1.77 -20.49
CA TYR A 260 -8.38 1.89 -19.33
C TYR A 260 -8.59 3.34 -18.89
N ILE A 261 -7.54 4.17 -18.90
CA ILE A 261 -7.63 5.58 -18.52
C ILE A 261 -8.37 6.37 -19.59
N THR A 262 -8.04 6.22 -20.87
CA THR A 262 -8.61 7.04 -21.96
C THR A 262 -10.04 6.67 -22.32
N GLU A 263 -10.46 5.42 -22.12
CA GLU A 263 -11.82 4.97 -22.41
C GLU A 263 -12.78 5.14 -21.21
N ASN A 264 -12.25 5.39 -20.01
CA ASN A 264 -13.07 5.49 -18.81
C ASN A 264 -13.52 6.95 -18.56
N THR A 265 -14.79 7.21 -18.77
CA THR A 265 -15.40 8.54 -18.57
C THR A 265 -15.42 9.01 -17.10
N ARG A 266 -15.05 8.15 -16.14
CA ARG A 266 -15.00 8.46 -14.70
C ARG A 266 -13.60 8.76 -14.19
N MET A 267 -12.65 9.09 -15.08
CA MET A 267 -11.28 9.45 -14.69
C MET A 267 -11.14 10.88 -14.13
N TYR A 268 -12.24 11.58 -13.93
CA TYR A 268 -12.30 12.80 -13.14
C TYR A 268 -12.52 12.41 -11.66
N MET A 269 -11.54 12.67 -10.82
CA MET A 269 -11.53 12.13 -9.45
C MET A 269 -10.85 13.09 -8.46
N GLU A 270 -11.10 12.86 -7.18
CA GLU A 270 -10.45 13.59 -6.11
C GLU A 270 -8.92 13.40 -6.10
N ASN A 271 -8.19 14.45 -5.68
CA ASN A 271 -6.73 14.48 -5.64
C ASN A 271 -6.16 13.27 -4.86
N ALA A 272 -6.80 12.84 -3.76
CA ALA A 272 -6.37 11.69 -2.97
C ALA A 272 -6.31 10.39 -3.79
N ALA A 273 -7.30 10.12 -4.64
CA ALA A 273 -7.32 8.96 -5.53
C ALA A 273 -6.22 9.04 -6.59
N ALA A 274 -6.07 10.21 -7.24
CA ALA A 274 -5.02 10.46 -8.23
C ALA A 274 -3.61 10.27 -7.63
N GLN A 275 -3.39 10.70 -6.39
CA GLN A 275 -2.14 10.48 -5.66
C GLN A 275 -1.86 8.99 -5.43
N VAL A 276 -2.88 8.19 -5.08
CA VAL A 276 -2.73 6.73 -4.93
C VAL A 276 -2.30 6.12 -6.26
N ILE A 277 -3.02 6.43 -7.36
CA ILE A 277 -2.68 5.92 -8.68
C ILE A 277 -1.23 6.27 -9.03
N LYS A 278 -0.86 7.55 -8.97
CA LYS A 278 0.50 8.03 -9.27
C LYS A 278 1.57 7.24 -8.50
N VAL A 279 1.40 7.11 -7.20
CA VAL A 279 2.43 6.54 -6.33
C VAL A 279 2.50 5.02 -6.43
N ILE A 280 1.36 4.36 -6.59
CA ILE A 280 1.31 2.89 -6.66
C ILE A 280 1.74 2.40 -8.04
N THR A 281 1.22 2.98 -9.11
CA THR A 281 1.55 2.58 -10.49
C THR A 281 2.88 3.15 -10.96
N ASN A 282 3.46 4.06 -10.18
CA ASN A 282 4.68 4.79 -10.55
C ASN A 282 4.53 5.54 -11.89
N THR A 283 3.33 6.06 -12.16
CA THR A 283 3.04 6.85 -13.36
C THR A 283 3.55 8.28 -13.14
N PRO A 284 4.39 8.84 -14.04
CA PRO A 284 5.01 10.16 -13.86
C PRO A 284 4.07 11.33 -14.24
N ILE A 285 2.80 11.27 -13.85
CA ILE A 285 1.82 12.34 -14.06
C ILE A 285 2.08 13.52 -13.14
N THR A 286 1.82 14.71 -13.59
CA THR A 286 1.76 15.92 -12.77
C THR A 286 0.37 16.01 -12.14
N ILE A 287 0.29 16.16 -10.83
CA ILE A 287 -0.96 16.35 -10.10
C ILE A 287 -0.96 17.78 -9.60
N SER A 288 -1.96 18.56 -10.01
CA SER A 288 -2.19 19.92 -9.54
C SER A 288 -2.60 19.94 -8.06
N GLU A 289 -2.62 21.12 -7.44
CA GLU A 289 -3.13 21.29 -6.07
C GLU A 289 -4.66 21.41 -6.02
N GLU A 290 -5.35 21.21 -7.14
CA GLU A 290 -6.80 21.23 -7.23
C GLU A 290 -7.43 20.07 -6.46
N GLU A 291 -8.66 20.24 -6.03
CA GLU A 291 -9.38 19.21 -5.26
C GLU A 291 -9.71 17.99 -6.13
N GLU A 292 -9.98 18.21 -7.42
CA GLU A 292 -10.32 17.20 -8.41
C GLU A 292 -9.37 17.24 -9.61
N ILE A 293 -9.05 16.08 -10.14
CA ILE A 293 -8.05 15.88 -11.20
C ILE A 293 -8.68 15.13 -12.37
N ASP A 294 -8.49 15.65 -13.58
CA ASP A 294 -8.73 14.91 -14.81
C ASP A 294 -7.51 14.03 -15.14
N MET A 295 -7.62 12.75 -14.86
CA MET A 295 -6.54 11.78 -15.11
C MET A 295 -6.30 11.55 -16.61
N CYS A 296 -7.31 11.72 -17.48
CA CYS A 296 -7.12 11.62 -18.92
C CYS A 296 -6.22 12.74 -19.41
N GLN A 297 -6.51 13.97 -19.03
CA GLN A 297 -5.70 15.13 -19.38
C GLN A 297 -4.26 14.97 -18.82
N ALA A 298 -4.11 14.59 -17.55
CA ALA A 298 -2.80 14.40 -16.93
C ALA A 298 -1.95 13.33 -17.63
N VAL A 299 -2.57 12.28 -18.17
CA VAL A 299 -1.89 11.23 -18.94
C VAL A 299 -1.55 11.72 -20.35
N ASP A 300 -2.43 12.46 -21.01
CA ASP A 300 -2.16 13.03 -22.32
C ASP A 300 -1.00 14.05 -22.28
N GLU A 301 -0.97 14.91 -21.28
CA GLU A 301 0.14 15.82 -21.01
C GLU A 301 1.46 15.05 -20.80
N MET A 302 1.44 14.00 -19.98
CA MET A 302 2.62 13.13 -19.75
C MET A 302 3.12 12.48 -21.05
N ILE A 303 2.20 12.04 -21.92
CA ILE A 303 2.56 11.42 -23.21
C ILE A 303 3.21 12.46 -24.14
N GLU A 304 2.68 13.66 -24.19
CA GLU A 304 3.21 14.73 -25.02
C GLU A 304 4.59 15.19 -24.52
N ASP A 305 4.74 15.38 -23.20
CA ASP A 305 6.04 15.66 -22.57
C ASP A 305 7.08 14.58 -22.91
N GLY A 306 6.69 13.30 -22.80
CA GLY A 306 7.56 12.17 -23.14
C GLY A 306 7.93 12.14 -24.63
N ARG A 307 7.04 12.50 -25.54
CA ARG A 307 7.32 12.66 -26.97
C ARG A 307 8.30 13.80 -27.25
N GLU A 308 8.09 14.93 -26.57
CA GLU A 308 9.00 16.07 -26.68
C GLU A 308 10.39 15.77 -26.15
N GLU A 309 10.48 15.14 -24.97
CA GLU A 309 11.75 14.67 -24.41
C GLU A 309 12.46 13.69 -25.36
N GLY A 310 11.75 12.68 -25.87
CA GLY A 310 12.30 11.70 -26.82
C GLY A 310 12.78 12.32 -28.12
N ARG A 311 12.03 13.31 -28.65
CA ARG A 311 12.43 14.08 -29.84
C ARG A 311 13.69 14.90 -29.55
N MET A 312 13.75 15.56 -28.41
CA MET A 312 14.89 16.35 -27.96
C MET A 312 16.14 15.47 -27.78
N GLU A 313 16.00 14.32 -27.11
CA GLU A 313 17.11 13.35 -26.97
C GLU A 313 17.59 12.84 -28.33
N GLY A 314 16.68 12.58 -29.26
CA GLY A 314 17.01 12.15 -30.64
C GLY A 314 17.84 13.21 -31.37
N PHE A 315 17.46 14.49 -31.28
CA PHE A 315 18.23 15.59 -31.88
C PHE A 315 19.61 15.74 -31.23
N ILE A 316 19.69 15.67 -29.89
CA ILE A 316 20.97 15.75 -29.18
C ILE A 316 21.90 14.61 -29.61
N LYS A 317 21.41 13.36 -29.73
CA LYS A 317 22.19 12.22 -30.21
C LYS A 317 22.67 12.43 -31.63
N ALA A 318 21.81 12.90 -32.54
CA ALA A 318 22.18 13.15 -33.91
C ALA A 318 23.27 14.24 -34.02
N TYR A 319 23.09 15.35 -33.30
CA TYR A 319 24.08 16.44 -33.31
C TYR A 319 25.38 16.04 -32.61
N ALA A 320 25.35 15.24 -31.55
CA ALA A 320 26.54 14.70 -30.89
C ALA A 320 27.35 13.83 -31.87
N GLY A 321 26.68 13.02 -32.70
CA GLY A 321 27.31 12.26 -33.77
C GLY A 321 28.03 13.17 -34.79
N LEU A 322 27.34 14.19 -35.31
CA LEU A 322 27.91 15.14 -36.26
C LEU A 322 29.08 15.95 -35.66
N ILE A 323 29.03 16.29 -34.40
CA ILE A 323 30.16 16.96 -33.71
C ILE A 323 31.37 16.02 -33.61
N LYS A 324 31.12 14.76 -33.25
CA LYS A 324 32.20 13.73 -33.20
C LYS A 324 32.86 13.47 -34.51
N ASP A 325 32.08 13.54 -35.59
CA ASP A 325 32.55 13.38 -36.96
C ASP A 325 33.22 14.67 -37.53
N GLY A 326 33.25 15.75 -36.75
CA GLY A 326 33.84 17.03 -37.16
C GLY A 326 33.02 17.82 -38.19
N LEU A 327 31.74 17.43 -38.38
CA LEU A 327 30.83 18.03 -39.36
C LEU A 327 30.03 19.23 -38.83
N LEU A 328 29.97 19.37 -37.47
CA LEU A 328 29.22 20.42 -36.81
C LEU A 328 29.98 20.90 -35.58
N SER A 329 29.91 22.19 -35.27
CA SER A 329 30.44 22.72 -34.02
C SER A 329 29.37 22.69 -32.88
N VAL A 330 29.84 22.61 -31.63
CA VAL A 330 28.94 22.70 -30.46
C VAL A 330 28.07 23.96 -30.50
N LYS A 331 28.66 25.07 -30.90
CA LYS A 331 27.97 26.37 -31.04
C LYS A 331 26.82 26.33 -32.06
N GLU A 332 27.04 25.73 -33.22
CA GLU A 332 26.04 25.57 -34.27
C GLU A 332 24.93 24.60 -33.84
N ALA A 333 25.29 23.48 -33.16
CA ALA A 333 24.32 22.52 -32.62
C ALA A 333 23.41 23.19 -31.58
N ALA A 334 23.97 23.93 -30.64
CA ALA A 334 23.25 24.65 -29.62
C ALA A 334 22.33 25.72 -30.23
N SER A 335 22.82 26.48 -31.25
CA SER A 335 22.03 27.45 -31.96
C SER A 335 20.81 26.85 -32.67
N ARG A 336 20.99 25.70 -33.35
CA ARG A 336 19.88 24.97 -34.03
C ARG A 336 18.83 24.44 -33.06
N MET A 337 19.24 24.16 -31.81
CA MET A 337 18.35 23.71 -30.75
C MET A 337 17.82 24.86 -29.89
N HIS A 338 18.06 26.11 -30.26
CA HIS A 338 17.64 27.33 -29.56
C HIS A 338 18.05 27.31 -28.06
N MET A 339 19.24 26.81 -27.75
CA MET A 339 19.78 26.75 -26.39
C MET A 339 21.21 27.30 -26.31
N THR A 340 21.71 27.56 -25.09
CA THR A 340 23.08 27.96 -24.88
C THR A 340 24.05 26.76 -25.04
N GLU A 341 25.30 27.03 -25.42
CA GLU A 341 26.32 25.97 -25.56
C GLU A 341 26.49 25.16 -24.28
N GLU A 342 26.50 25.84 -23.11
CA GLU A 342 26.59 25.18 -21.81
C GLU A 342 25.42 24.23 -21.55
N LYS A 343 24.20 24.64 -21.89
CA LYS A 343 23.00 23.82 -21.74
C LYS A 343 23.04 22.60 -22.66
N PHE A 344 23.48 22.81 -23.93
CA PHE A 344 23.59 21.72 -24.90
C PHE A 344 24.61 20.68 -24.46
N VAL A 345 25.81 21.09 -24.01
CA VAL A 345 26.85 20.17 -23.51
C VAL A 345 26.35 19.36 -22.32
N LYS A 346 25.62 20.02 -21.39
CA LYS A 346 25.06 19.36 -20.21
C LYS A 346 24.01 18.31 -20.57
N GLU A 347 23.15 18.59 -21.54
CA GLU A 347 22.16 17.62 -22.02
C GLU A 347 22.81 16.48 -22.79
N MET A 348 23.84 16.75 -23.60
CA MET A 348 24.63 15.73 -24.30
C MET A 348 25.28 14.73 -23.30
N GLU A 349 25.87 15.24 -22.20
CA GLU A 349 26.41 14.38 -21.13
C GLU A 349 25.37 13.52 -20.45
N LYS A 350 24.12 14.00 -20.31
CA LYS A 350 23.02 13.23 -19.73
C LYS A 350 22.61 12.08 -20.65
N VAL A 351 22.53 12.36 -21.94
CA VAL A 351 22.15 11.38 -22.97
C VAL A 351 23.21 10.27 -23.07
N ASP A 352 24.50 10.62 -23.06
CA ASP A 352 25.61 9.64 -23.06
C ASP A 352 25.61 8.73 -21.81
N LYS A 353 25.19 9.23 -20.66
CA LYS A 353 25.10 8.42 -19.42
C LYS A 353 23.89 7.48 -19.39
N ARG A 354 22.90 7.70 -20.25
CA ARG A 354 21.69 6.86 -20.35
C ARG A 354 21.81 5.80 -21.46
N SER A 355 22.71 5.98 -22.42
CA SER A 355 23.06 5.04 -23.49
C SER A 355 24.08 4.02 -23.04
#